data_933a3414691ad94768fe6c0d775ffdde
#
_entry.id   933a3414691ad94768fe6c0d775ffdde
#
_cell.length_a   1.000
_cell.length_b   1.000
_cell.length_c   1.000
_cell.angle_alpha   90.00
_cell.angle_beta   90.00
_cell.angle_gamma   90.00
#
_symmetry.space_group_name_H-M   'P 1'
#
loop_
_entity.id
_entity.type
_entity.pdbx_description
1 polymer ?
#
loop_
_entity_poly.entity_id
_entity_poly.type
_entity_poly.pdbx_seq_one_letter_code
_entity_poly.pdbx_strand_id
1 'polypeptide(L)'
;MDANIAKLPTPSTYTRILLQRWPEHAEALLHDSALTAPMLAKTQTITVAQQLQIFNNAMHLDTRANWALDFGEHLDISSHGPLGFAALSAPTLGDGLDVLAQFARTRAPYIKYQRREIDQRIALQVEAACPLGELERPLIEIILYVFQSFVEVVLGQRVSESIVTLQGPPPAHVALYSNYFHAPCIFNSSSNAFALPAGLCALPSLLYDERSYRIALIRCREALDALLRRDDMSTRVRHLLASHYDQISAGGLTLTLPRQEDMAKTLCVSKRTLIRQLASQGTSFRQLVSDQQRDTACKLLTQARYSVSEIGTLLGYGDAANFGRAFSRMTGMSPGQYRRKQD
;
A
#
# COMPACT_ATOMS: atom_id res chain seq x y z
N MET A 1 6.23 -8.03 16.15
CA MET A 1 5.60 -8.22 14.82
C MET A 1 4.35 -9.07 14.98
N ASP A 2 3.26 -8.72 14.29
CA ASP A 2 2.03 -9.54 14.25
C ASP A 2 2.35 -10.93 13.70
N ALA A 3 2.00 -11.99 14.45
CA ALA A 3 2.29 -13.38 14.08
C ALA A 3 1.66 -13.81 12.74
N ASN A 4 0.58 -13.16 12.31
CA ASN A 4 -0.06 -13.41 11.03
C ASN A 4 0.74 -12.78 9.88
N ILE A 5 1.16 -11.52 10.03
CA ILE A 5 2.00 -10.84 9.01
C ILE A 5 3.34 -11.54 8.86
N ALA A 6 3.95 -11.99 9.96
CA ALA A 6 5.22 -12.69 9.97
C ALA A 6 5.29 -13.92 9.05
N LYS A 7 4.16 -14.63 8.91
CA LYS A 7 4.02 -15.87 8.13
C LYS A 7 3.59 -15.64 6.68
N LEU A 8 3.23 -14.42 6.31
CA LEU A 8 2.83 -14.11 4.93
C LEU A 8 4.00 -14.34 3.96
N PRO A 9 3.73 -14.84 2.76
CA PRO A 9 4.75 -15.01 1.75
C PRO A 9 5.13 -13.66 1.16
N THR A 10 6.41 -13.50 0.87
CA THR A 10 6.96 -12.40 0.09
C THR A 10 7.96 -12.97 -0.93
N PRO A 11 8.13 -12.36 -2.10
CA PRO A 11 9.11 -12.83 -3.07
C PRO A 11 10.55 -12.78 -2.54
N SER A 12 11.33 -13.81 -2.83
CA SER A 12 12.74 -13.88 -2.46
C SER A 12 13.66 -12.96 -3.30
N THR A 13 13.10 -12.22 -4.25
CA THR A 13 13.86 -11.38 -5.21
C THR A 13 14.77 -10.38 -4.50
N TYR A 14 14.25 -9.64 -3.53
CA TYR A 14 15.04 -8.63 -2.82
C TYR A 14 16.19 -9.24 -2.02
N THR A 15 15.94 -10.38 -1.37
CA THR A 15 17.01 -11.14 -0.70
C THR A 15 18.09 -11.60 -1.67
N ARG A 16 17.70 -12.07 -2.86
CA ARG A 16 18.68 -12.48 -3.88
C ARG A 16 19.51 -11.30 -4.39
N ILE A 17 18.89 -10.13 -4.57
CA ILE A 17 19.61 -8.91 -4.96
C ILE A 17 20.63 -8.52 -3.87
N LEU A 18 20.24 -8.57 -2.58
CA LEU A 18 21.18 -8.34 -1.47
C LEU A 18 22.37 -9.30 -1.50
N LEU A 19 22.11 -10.60 -1.69
CA LEU A 19 23.18 -11.62 -1.75
C LEU A 19 24.11 -11.42 -2.98
N GLN A 20 23.57 -10.96 -4.09
CA GLN A 20 24.39 -10.64 -5.27
C GLN A 20 25.26 -9.41 -5.05
N ARG A 21 24.78 -8.45 -4.27
CA ARG A 21 25.52 -7.23 -3.94
C ARG A 21 26.66 -7.49 -2.95
N TRP A 22 26.46 -8.40 -2.01
CA TRP A 22 27.40 -8.74 -0.94
C TRP A 22 27.64 -10.26 -0.82
N PRO A 23 28.20 -10.89 -1.87
CA PRO A 23 28.36 -12.35 -1.88
C PRO A 23 29.29 -12.84 -0.78
N GLU A 24 30.28 -12.04 -0.38
CA GLU A 24 31.22 -12.32 0.70
C GLU A 24 30.55 -12.31 2.08
N HIS A 25 29.41 -11.65 2.23
CA HIS A 25 28.63 -11.55 3.46
C HIS A 25 27.39 -12.47 3.48
N ALA A 26 27.30 -13.44 2.57
CA ALA A 26 26.11 -14.26 2.40
C ALA A 26 25.68 -14.99 3.70
N GLU A 27 26.62 -15.52 4.47
CA GLU A 27 26.33 -16.19 5.76
C GLU A 27 25.79 -15.18 6.78
N ALA A 28 26.40 -14.01 6.90
CA ALA A 28 25.97 -12.97 7.83
C ALA A 28 24.62 -12.40 7.45
N LEU A 29 24.34 -12.20 6.16
CA LEU A 29 23.03 -11.77 5.65
C LEU A 29 21.93 -12.79 5.98
N LEU A 30 22.21 -14.08 5.89
CA LEU A 30 21.23 -15.14 6.12
C LEU A 30 21.16 -15.58 7.60
N HIS A 31 22.00 -15.03 8.48
CA HIS A 31 22.00 -15.38 9.89
C HIS A 31 20.60 -15.26 10.51
N ASP A 32 20.20 -16.24 11.30
CA ASP A 32 18.90 -16.34 11.98
C ASP A 32 17.66 -16.30 11.07
N SER A 33 17.82 -16.32 9.73
CA SER A 33 16.69 -16.37 8.80
C SER A 33 16.13 -17.78 8.55
N ALA A 34 16.82 -18.83 9.02
CA ALA A 34 16.57 -20.22 8.68
C ALA A 34 16.63 -20.51 7.16
N LEU A 35 17.36 -19.69 6.39
CA LEU A 35 17.58 -19.85 4.96
C LEU A 35 19.07 -20.07 4.67
N THR A 36 19.32 -20.77 3.55
CA THR A 36 20.67 -20.93 2.99
C THR A 36 20.68 -20.47 1.53
N ALA A 37 21.83 -20.11 1.00
CA ALA A 37 21.96 -19.70 -0.40
C ALA A 37 21.44 -20.79 -1.40
N PRO A 38 21.72 -22.09 -1.20
CA PRO A 38 21.13 -23.14 -2.04
C PRO A 38 19.60 -23.25 -1.96
N MET A 39 19.01 -22.98 -0.78
CA MET A 39 17.54 -22.92 -0.64
C MET A 39 16.95 -21.77 -1.43
N LEU A 40 17.53 -20.58 -1.32
CA LEU A 40 17.09 -19.38 -2.04
C LEU A 40 17.18 -19.51 -3.55
N ALA A 41 18.15 -20.25 -4.07
CA ALA A 41 18.29 -20.52 -5.50
C ALA A 41 17.07 -21.28 -6.06
N LYS A 42 16.38 -22.08 -5.22
CA LYS A 42 15.23 -22.91 -5.59
C LYS A 42 13.89 -22.34 -5.13
N THR A 43 13.89 -21.35 -4.22
CA THR A 43 12.68 -20.83 -3.58
C THR A 43 12.32 -19.46 -4.15
N GLN A 44 11.12 -19.32 -4.71
CA GLN A 44 10.65 -18.04 -5.22
C GLN A 44 10.03 -17.14 -4.15
N THR A 45 9.58 -17.71 -3.04
CA THR A 45 8.96 -16.98 -1.94
C THR A 45 9.56 -17.39 -0.60
N ILE A 46 9.70 -16.43 0.29
CA ILE A 46 10.11 -16.59 1.69
C ILE A 46 9.02 -15.98 2.58
N THR A 47 9.11 -16.13 3.89
CA THR A 47 8.19 -15.45 4.80
C THR A 47 8.61 -13.99 5.04
N VAL A 48 7.66 -13.14 5.43
CA VAL A 48 7.94 -11.77 5.87
C VAL A 48 8.96 -11.76 7.01
N ALA A 49 8.84 -12.67 7.98
CA ALA A 49 9.79 -12.77 9.08
C ALA A 49 11.22 -12.99 8.58
N GLN A 50 11.40 -13.91 7.63
CA GLN A 50 12.71 -14.19 7.03
C GLN A 50 13.25 -12.98 6.26
N GLN A 51 12.41 -12.30 5.49
CA GLN A 51 12.82 -11.11 4.74
C GLN A 51 13.25 -9.97 5.66
N LEU A 52 12.46 -9.69 6.70
CA LEU A 52 12.78 -8.61 7.65
C LEU A 52 14.03 -8.95 8.48
N GLN A 53 14.26 -10.24 8.83
CA GLN A 53 15.50 -10.65 9.46
C GLN A 53 16.70 -10.35 8.56
N ILE A 54 16.62 -10.67 7.28
CA ILE A 54 17.70 -10.41 6.30
C ILE A 54 17.94 -8.92 6.11
N PHE A 55 16.88 -8.09 6.05
CA PHE A 55 17.03 -6.63 6.00
C PHE A 55 17.68 -6.08 7.27
N ASN A 56 17.32 -6.62 8.42
CA ASN A 56 17.95 -6.26 9.69
C ASN A 56 19.45 -6.62 9.70
N ASN A 57 19.79 -7.80 9.21
CA ASN A 57 21.20 -8.21 9.07
C ASN A 57 21.94 -7.30 8.10
N ALA A 58 21.34 -6.93 6.95
CA ALA A 58 21.92 -6.01 5.99
C ALA A 58 22.18 -4.62 6.59
N MET A 59 21.24 -4.11 7.39
CA MET A 59 21.38 -2.83 8.09
C MET A 59 22.56 -2.82 9.08
N HIS A 60 22.85 -3.95 9.72
CA HIS A 60 23.98 -4.07 10.65
C HIS A 60 25.31 -4.33 9.95
N LEU A 61 25.29 -4.92 8.77
CA LEU A 61 26.48 -5.16 7.96
C LEU A 61 26.95 -3.88 7.25
N ASP A 62 26.03 -3.14 6.68
CA ASP A 62 26.32 -1.86 6.05
C ASP A 62 26.18 -0.73 7.08
N THR A 63 27.31 -0.32 7.64
CA THR A 63 27.34 0.76 8.64
C THR A 63 27.07 2.15 8.08
N ARG A 64 26.92 2.28 6.76
CA ARG A 64 26.54 3.55 6.13
C ARG A 64 25.06 3.83 6.42
N ALA A 65 24.81 5.02 6.92
CA ALA A 65 23.45 5.44 7.31
C ALA A 65 22.46 5.47 6.13
N ASN A 66 22.93 5.52 4.88
CA ASN A 66 22.13 5.58 3.65
C ASN A 66 22.00 4.23 2.91
N TRP A 67 22.32 3.10 3.57
CA TRP A 67 22.29 1.77 2.94
C TRP A 67 20.95 1.46 2.23
N ALA A 68 19.85 1.95 2.82
CA ALA A 68 18.51 1.72 2.28
C ALA A 68 18.31 2.43 0.93
N LEU A 69 18.73 3.68 0.81
CA LEU A 69 18.66 4.45 -0.44
C LEU A 69 19.58 3.83 -1.49
N ASP A 70 20.81 3.46 -1.10
CA ASP A 70 21.73 2.70 -1.96
C ASP A 70 21.10 1.40 -2.47
N PHE A 71 20.42 0.66 -1.60
CA PHE A 71 19.74 -0.56 -2.00
C PHE A 71 18.56 -0.26 -2.92
N GLY A 72 17.78 0.79 -2.61
CA GLY A 72 16.65 1.24 -3.44
C GLY A 72 17.07 1.56 -4.87
N GLU A 73 18.22 2.19 -5.05
CA GLU A 73 18.80 2.52 -6.37
C GLU A 73 19.11 1.27 -7.22
N HIS A 74 19.38 0.12 -6.57
CA HIS A 74 19.60 -1.16 -7.25
C HIS A 74 18.30 -1.94 -7.53
N LEU A 75 17.15 -1.42 -7.07
CA LEU A 75 15.85 -2.00 -7.35
C LEU A 75 15.24 -1.33 -8.58
N ASP A 76 15.60 -1.83 -9.77
CA ASP A 76 14.86 -1.47 -10.96
C ASP A 76 13.41 -1.97 -10.90
N ILE A 77 12.54 -1.41 -11.73
CA ILE A 77 11.13 -1.73 -11.71
C ILE A 77 10.87 -3.22 -12.01
N SER A 78 11.76 -3.88 -12.77
CA SER A 78 11.66 -5.31 -13.09
C SER A 78 11.89 -6.19 -11.85
N SER A 79 12.64 -5.70 -10.85
CA SER A 79 12.84 -6.35 -9.55
C SER A 79 11.53 -6.59 -8.81
N HIS A 80 10.48 -5.84 -9.16
CA HIS A 80 9.15 -5.98 -8.60
C HIS A 80 8.29 -7.02 -9.33
N GLY A 81 8.83 -7.73 -10.34
CA GLY A 81 8.15 -8.80 -11.06
C GLY A 81 6.84 -8.34 -11.72
N PRO A 82 5.74 -9.15 -11.66
CA PRO A 82 4.48 -8.77 -12.30
C PRO A 82 3.96 -7.40 -11.93
N LEU A 83 4.18 -6.94 -10.69
CA LEU A 83 3.79 -5.59 -10.25
C LEU A 83 4.49 -4.51 -11.07
N GLY A 84 5.81 -4.61 -11.20
CA GLY A 84 6.60 -3.64 -11.96
C GLY A 84 6.20 -3.64 -13.44
N PHE A 85 6.04 -4.81 -14.04
CA PHE A 85 5.60 -4.90 -15.43
C PHE A 85 4.20 -4.34 -15.66
N ALA A 86 3.24 -4.61 -14.75
CA ALA A 86 1.89 -4.05 -14.85
C ALA A 86 1.89 -2.53 -14.72
N ALA A 87 2.66 -1.98 -13.78
CA ALA A 87 2.74 -0.55 -13.58
C ALA A 87 3.39 0.17 -14.79
N LEU A 88 4.51 -0.36 -15.33
CA LEU A 88 5.19 0.22 -16.48
C LEU A 88 4.37 0.19 -17.76
N SER A 89 3.70 -0.95 -18.04
CA SER A 89 2.92 -1.13 -19.26
C SER A 89 1.49 -0.61 -19.17
N ALA A 90 1.15 0.12 -18.11
CA ALA A 90 -0.16 0.76 -17.94
C ALA A 90 -0.40 1.88 -18.97
N PRO A 91 -1.66 2.19 -19.35
CA PRO A 91 -1.99 3.21 -20.36
C PRO A 91 -1.48 4.59 -19.99
N THR A 92 -1.65 4.99 -18.73
CA THR A 92 -1.24 6.30 -18.21
C THR A 92 -0.40 6.16 -16.95
N LEU A 93 0.30 7.21 -16.56
CA LEU A 93 0.97 7.26 -15.26
C LEU A 93 -0.02 6.99 -14.12
N GLY A 94 -1.21 7.57 -14.17
CA GLY A 94 -2.26 7.37 -13.16
C GLY A 94 -2.66 5.91 -13.01
N ASP A 95 -2.88 5.20 -14.13
CA ASP A 95 -3.19 3.76 -14.11
C ASP A 95 -2.04 2.94 -13.47
N GLY A 96 -0.78 3.31 -13.76
CA GLY A 96 0.39 2.68 -13.15
C GLY A 96 0.47 2.91 -11.64
N LEU A 97 0.15 4.12 -11.17
CA LEU A 97 0.07 4.43 -9.74
C LEU A 97 -1.06 3.66 -9.04
N ASP A 98 -2.20 3.46 -9.72
CA ASP A 98 -3.30 2.64 -9.22
C ASP A 98 -2.88 1.18 -9.08
N VAL A 99 -2.14 0.64 -10.03
CA VAL A 99 -1.54 -0.70 -9.95
C VAL A 99 -0.61 -0.81 -8.74
N LEU A 100 0.27 0.18 -8.52
CA LEU A 100 1.16 0.19 -7.35
C LEU A 100 0.34 0.23 -6.05
N ALA A 101 -0.60 1.15 -5.92
CA ALA A 101 -1.42 1.27 -4.70
C ALA A 101 -2.20 -0.01 -4.39
N GLN A 102 -2.72 -0.70 -5.42
CA GLN A 102 -3.53 -1.90 -5.26
C GLN A 102 -2.70 -3.16 -4.96
N PHE A 103 -1.55 -3.33 -5.61
CA PHE A 103 -0.84 -4.61 -5.61
C PHE A 103 0.52 -4.60 -4.89
N ALA A 104 1.05 -3.44 -4.46
CA ALA A 104 2.37 -3.37 -3.83
C ALA A 104 2.49 -4.21 -2.54
N ARG A 105 1.37 -4.43 -1.82
CA ARG A 105 1.38 -5.33 -0.66
C ARG A 105 1.73 -6.79 -1.00
N THR A 106 1.65 -7.20 -2.26
CA THR A 106 2.13 -8.54 -2.70
C THR A 106 3.66 -8.66 -2.64
N ARG A 107 4.36 -7.52 -2.55
CA ARG A 107 5.83 -7.43 -2.46
C ARG A 107 6.30 -7.12 -1.05
N ALA A 108 5.57 -6.26 -0.33
CA ALA A 108 5.84 -5.88 1.06
C ALA A 108 4.54 -5.90 1.88
N PRO A 109 4.08 -7.08 2.34
CA PRO A 109 2.82 -7.21 3.08
C PRO A 109 2.82 -6.48 4.43
N TYR A 110 3.97 -6.11 4.93
CA TYR A 110 4.19 -5.35 6.16
C TYR A 110 4.04 -3.83 5.99
N ILE A 111 3.69 -3.37 4.76
CA ILE A 111 3.41 -1.96 4.44
C ILE A 111 1.98 -1.82 3.91
N LYS A 112 1.29 -0.78 4.33
CA LYS A 112 0.03 -0.31 3.76
C LYS A 112 0.32 0.73 2.69
N TYR A 113 -0.40 0.65 1.60
CA TYR A 113 -0.28 1.57 0.47
C TYR A 113 -1.63 2.22 0.22
N GLN A 114 -1.66 3.53 0.03
CA GLN A 114 -2.88 4.28 -0.28
C GLN A 114 -2.58 5.37 -1.31
N ARG A 115 -3.39 5.42 -2.37
CA ARG A 115 -3.42 6.57 -3.26
C ARG A 115 -4.42 7.58 -2.73
N ARG A 116 -4.01 8.84 -2.63
CA ARG A 116 -4.85 9.96 -2.21
C ARG A 116 -4.69 11.13 -3.16
N GLU A 117 -5.74 11.91 -3.28
CA GLU A 117 -5.70 13.20 -3.95
C GLU A 117 -5.82 14.29 -2.88
N ILE A 118 -4.83 15.18 -2.82
CA ILE A 118 -4.71 16.26 -1.84
C ILE A 118 -4.17 17.48 -2.58
N ASP A 119 -4.85 18.62 -2.52
CA ASP A 119 -4.38 19.90 -3.08
C ASP A 119 -3.89 19.81 -4.53
N GLN A 120 -4.67 19.21 -5.41
CA GLN A 120 -4.34 18.99 -6.84
C GLN A 120 -3.07 18.13 -7.05
N ARG A 121 -2.70 17.34 -6.05
CA ARG A 121 -1.62 16.36 -6.12
C ARG A 121 -2.16 14.95 -5.90
N ILE A 122 -1.56 14.01 -6.58
CA ILE A 122 -1.75 12.58 -6.31
C ILE A 122 -0.60 12.11 -5.42
N ALA A 123 -0.93 11.61 -4.24
CA ALA A 123 0.02 11.09 -3.27
C ALA A 123 -0.11 9.57 -3.15
N LEU A 124 1.00 8.85 -3.28
CA LEU A 124 1.14 7.47 -2.82
C LEU A 124 1.66 7.49 -1.39
N GLN A 125 0.75 7.26 -0.43
CA GLN A 125 1.07 7.19 0.99
C GLN A 125 1.48 5.78 1.37
N VAL A 126 2.46 5.68 2.27
CA VAL A 126 2.96 4.43 2.83
C VAL A 126 2.99 4.49 4.35
N GLU A 127 2.58 3.42 4.99
CA GLU A 127 2.51 3.29 6.45
C GLU A 127 2.88 1.85 6.83
N ALA A 128 3.60 1.67 7.94
CA ALA A 128 3.84 0.34 8.47
C ALA A 128 2.53 -0.36 8.84
N ALA A 129 2.33 -1.60 8.40
CA ALA A 129 1.17 -2.42 8.74
C ALA A 129 1.33 -3.12 10.11
N CYS A 130 2.56 -3.15 10.63
CA CYS A 130 2.93 -3.68 11.93
C CYS A 130 4.18 -2.95 12.43
N PRO A 131 4.53 -3.02 13.73
CA PRO A 131 5.77 -2.46 14.25
C PRO A 131 7.01 -3.06 13.54
N LEU A 132 7.80 -2.24 12.89
CA LEU A 132 9.00 -2.62 12.14
C LEU A 132 10.30 -2.23 12.87
N GLY A 133 10.20 -1.49 14.00
CA GLY A 133 11.37 -1.06 14.77
C GLY A 133 12.30 -0.17 13.95
N GLU A 134 13.59 -0.41 14.04
CA GLU A 134 14.63 0.36 13.35
C GLU A 134 14.56 0.23 11.81
N LEU A 135 13.92 -0.83 11.29
CA LEU A 135 13.73 -1.02 9.85
C LEU A 135 12.66 -0.12 9.24
N GLU A 136 11.79 0.51 10.02
CA GLU A 136 10.64 1.25 9.47
C GLU A 136 11.08 2.38 8.55
N ARG A 137 11.96 3.25 9.01
CA ARG A 137 12.46 4.36 8.23
C ARG A 137 13.21 3.90 6.96
N PRO A 138 14.21 3.01 7.03
CA PRO A 138 14.89 2.48 5.87
C PRO A 138 13.96 1.88 4.81
N LEU A 139 12.99 1.08 5.22
CA LEU A 139 12.03 0.46 4.29
C LEU A 139 11.12 1.50 3.62
N ILE A 140 10.70 2.53 4.34
CA ILE A 140 9.93 3.64 3.77
C ILE A 140 10.78 4.42 2.74
N GLU A 141 12.04 4.71 3.05
CA GLU A 141 12.97 5.37 2.14
C GLU A 141 13.13 4.60 0.82
N ILE A 142 13.34 3.29 0.89
CA ILE A 142 13.40 2.41 -0.29
C ILE A 142 12.12 2.55 -1.14
N ILE A 143 10.95 2.47 -0.51
CA ILE A 143 9.67 2.49 -1.23
C ILE A 143 9.41 3.85 -1.89
N LEU A 144 9.70 4.95 -1.19
CA LEU A 144 9.52 6.30 -1.74
C LEU A 144 10.49 6.56 -2.90
N TYR A 145 11.73 6.06 -2.81
CA TYR A 145 12.68 6.11 -3.91
C TYR A 145 12.17 5.30 -5.12
N VAL A 146 11.69 4.08 -4.90
CA VAL A 146 11.11 3.24 -5.97
C VAL A 146 9.92 3.93 -6.64
N PHE A 147 9.08 4.65 -5.90
CA PHE A 147 7.98 5.42 -6.49
C PHE A 147 8.49 6.55 -7.38
N GLN A 148 9.49 7.31 -6.93
CA GLN A 148 10.13 8.32 -7.77
C GLN A 148 10.71 7.70 -9.05
N SER A 149 11.51 6.65 -8.90
CA SER A 149 12.13 5.95 -10.03
C SER A 149 11.08 5.45 -11.04
N PHE A 150 9.96 4.87 -10.54
CA PHE A 150 8.86 4.46 -11.40
C PHE A 150 8.28 5.63 -12.21
N VAL A 151 7.96 6.75 -11.56
CA VAL A 151 7.36 7.92 -12.22
C VAL A 151 8.31 8.45 -13.29
N GLU A 152 9.60 8.57 -12.98
CA GLU A 152 10.62 9.08 -13.89
C GLU A 152 10.84 8.16 -15.10
N VAL A 153 10.81 6.85 -14.91
CA VAL A 153 10.89 5.86 -16.00
C VAL A 153 9.67 5.97 -16.93
N VAL A 154 8.47 6.09 -16.37
CA VAL A 154 7.22 6.20 -17.16
C VAL A 154 7.19 7.50 -17.97
N LEU A 155 7.65 8.61 -17.40
CA LEU A 155 7.64 9.92 -18.05
C LEU A 155 8.89 10.18 -18.89
N GLY A 156 9.95 9.37 -18.75
CA GLY A 156 11.23 9.57 -19.43
C GLY A 156 12.01 10.81 -18.96
N GLN A 157 11.63 11.40 -17.82
CA GLN A 157 12.28 12.59 -17.28
C GLN A 157 12.17 12.67 -15.76
N ARG A 158 13.09 13.44 -15.14
CA ARG A 158 13.04 13.73 -13.70
C ARG A 158 11.81 14.58 -13.36
N VAL A 159 11.21 14.31 -12.21
CA VAL A 159 10.00 15.02 -11.75
C VAL A 159 10.32 15.85 -10.51
N SER A 160 11.00 16.99 -10.73
CA SER A 160 11.36 17.93 -9.65
C SER A 160 10.17 18.64 -9.01
N GLU A 161 8.99 18.63 -9.66
CA GLU A 161 7.73 19.18 -9.12
C GLU A 161 7.06 18.24 -8.12
N SER A 162 7.54 17.00 -7.99
CA SER A 162 7.07 16.06 -6.97
C SER A 162 7.56 16.48 -5.58
N ILE A 163 6.97 15.90 -4.55
CA ILE A 163 7.32 16.13 -3.16
C ILE A 163 7.40 14.78 -2.45
N VAL A 164 8.47 14.60 -1.68
CA VAL A 164 8.61 13.47 -0.75
C VAL A 164 8.29 13.97 0.65
N THR A 165 7.29 13.41 1.32
CA THR A 165 6.99 13.70 2.73
C THR A 165 7.39 12.53 3.61
N LEU A 166 7.94 12.82 4.77
CA LEU A 166 8.45 11.83 5.73
C LEU A 166 8.02 12.21 7.15
N GLN A 167 7.49 11.24 7.87
CA GLN A 167 7.20 11.38 9.29
C GLN A 167 8.49 11.46 10.11
N GLY A 168 8.44 12.15 11.25
CA GLY A 168 9.57 12.30 12.15
C GLY A 168 10.67 13.25 11.63
N PRO A 169 11.72 13.44 12.43
CA PRO A 169 12.79 14.39 12.15
C PRO A 169 13.69 13.94 10.99
N PRO A 170 14.46 14.86 10.38
CA PRO A 170 15.46 14.50 9.40
C PRO A 170 16.48 13.51 10.02
N PRO A 171 16.87 12.46 9.29
CA PRO A 171 17.88 11.51 9.76
C PRO A 171 19.30 12.12 9.71
N ALA A 172 20.27 11.48 10.37
CA ALA A 172 21.66 11.93 10.36
C ALA A 172 22.25 12.05 8.94
N HIS A 173 21.78 11.22 8.01
CA HIS A 173 22.21 11.19 6.62
C HIS A 173 21.39 12.09 5.67
N VAL A 174 20.60 13.01 6.19
CA VAL A 174 19.72 13.90 5.39
C VAL A 174 20.46 14.65 4.27
N ALA A 175 21.72 15.00 4.48
CA ALA A 175 22.55 15.66 3.44
C ALA A 175 22.73 14.80 2.17
N LEU A 176 22.57 13.48 2.27
CA LEU A 176 22.68 12.56 1.15
C LEU A 176 21.37 12.39 0.35
N TYR A 177 20.25 12.88 0.86
CA TYR A 177 18.95 12.71 0.19
C TYR A 177 18.93 13.32 -1.21
N SER A 178 19.60 14.45 -1.42
CA SER A 178 19.70 15.11 -2.73
C SER A 178 20.45 14.29 -3.80
N ASN A 179 21.17 13.25 -3.39
CA ASN A 179 21.82 12.33 -4.33
C ASN A 179 20.83 11.30 -4.90
N TYR A 180 19.74 11.04 -4.18
CA TYR A 180 18.75 10.02 -4.50
C TYR A 180 17.40 10.61 -4.91
N PHE A 181 16.89 11.56 -4.14
CA PHE A 181 15.60 12.19 -4.43
C PHE A 181 15.81 13.45 -5.27
N HIS A 182 15.16 13.49 -6.44
CA HIS A 182 15.11 14.66 -7.30
C HIS A 182 14.03 15.65 -6.89
N ALA A 183 13.11 15.19 -6.02
CA ALA A 183 12.03 15.96 -5.40
C ALA A 183 12.47 16.50 -4.04
N PRO A 184 11.98 17.69 -3.61
CA PRO A 184 12.20 18.17 -2.26
C PRO A 184 11.62 17.20 -1.21
N CYS A 185 12.39 16.96 -0.13
CA CYS A 185 12.02 16.11 0.99
C CYS A 185 11.58 16.97 2.18
N ILE A 186 10.36 16.74 2.68
CA ILE A 186 9.76 17.45 3.81
C ILE A 186 9.62 16.50 4.99
N PHE A 187 10.33 16.79 6.08
CA PHE A 187 10.30 16.01 7.32
C PHE A 187 9.26 16.54 8.31
N ASN A 188 9.04 15.81 9.40
CA ASN A 188 8.02 16.10 10.41
C ASN A 188 6.61 16.24 9.82
N SER A 189 6.37 15.55 8.70
CA SER A 189 5.06 15.53 8.04
C SER A 189 4.10 14.57 8.74
N SER A 190 2.81 14.71 8.47
CA SER A 190 1.76 13.83 9.04
C SER A 190 1.74 12.43 8.42
N SER A 191 2.38 12.25 7.26
CA SER A 191 2.44 10.97 6.54
C SER A 191 3.72 10.82 5.73
N ASN A 192 4.09 9.56 5.45
CA ASN A 192 5.13 9.26 4.46
C ASN A 192 4.46 9.12 3.10
N ALA A 193 4.88 9.92 2.12
CA ALA A 193 4.29 9.88 0.78
C ALA A 193 5.24 10.40 -0.30
N PHE A 194 5.03 9.90 -1.51
CA PHE A 194 5.51 10.52 -2.75
C PHE A 194 4.31 11.17 -3.43
N ALA A 195 4.34 12.48 -3.61
CA ALA A 195 3.24 13.26 -4.16
C ALA A 195 3.68 14.00 -5.44
N LEU A 196 2.85 13.94 -6.50
CA LEU A 196 3.10 14.57 -7.78
C LEU A 196 1.87 15.37 -8.23
N PRO A 197 2.04 16.39 -9.11
CA PRO A 197 0.92 17.13 -9.68
C PRO A 197 -0.11 16.20 -10.35
N ALA A 198 -1.40 16.36 -10.05
CA ALA A 198 -2.46 15.48 -10.56
C ALA A 198 -2.53 15.46 -12.10
N GLY A 199 -2.19 16.58 -12.75
CA GLY A 199 -2.14 16.68 -14.21
C GLY A 199 -1.18 15.68 -14.87
N LEU A 200 -0.10 15.29 -14.20
CA LEU A 200 0.84 14.29 -14.71
C LEU A 200 0.22 12.89 -14.82
N CYS A 201 -0.78 12.58 -14.00
CA CYS A 201 -1.43 11.26 -14.01
C CYS A 201 -2.17 10.96 -15.32
N ALA A 202 -2.61 11.98 -16.04
CA ALA A 202 -3.26 11.82 -17.34
C ALA A 202 -2.28 11.61 -18.52
N LEU A 203 -0.98 11.80 -18.26
CA LEU A 203 0.03 11.61 -19.31
C LEU A 203 0.12 10.12 -19.69
N PRO A 204 0.18 9.83 -21.00
CA PRO A 204 0.35 8.47 -21.48
C PRO A 204 1.72 7.93 -21.07
N SER A 205 1.75 6.64 -20.71
CA SER A 205 3.03 5.95 -20.47
C SER A 205 3.75 5.74 -21.80
N LEU A 206 5.04 6.09 -21.85
CA LEU A 206 5.90 5.81 -23.01
C LEU A 206 6.10 4.31 -23.23
N LEU A 207 5.85 3.49 -22.20
CA LEU A 207 6.04 2.05 -22.18
C LEU A 207 4.72 1.27 -22.27
N TYR A 208 3.62 1.95 -22.62
CA TYR A 208 2.32 1.31 -22.73
C TYR A 208 2.32 0.16 -23.72
N ASP A 209 1.93 -1.01 -23.27
CA ASP A 209 1.63 -2.19 -24.08
C ASP A 209 0.43 -2.94 -23.50
N GLU A 210 -0.66 -2.94 -24.24
CA GLU A 210 -1.94 -3.54 -23.78
C GLU A 210 -1.81 -5.00 -23.40
N ARG A 211 -1.07 -5.80 -24.20
CA ARG A 211 -0.92 -7.24 -23.96
C ARG A 211 -0.13 -7.51 -22.70
N SER A 212 1.01 -6.86 -22.54
CA SER A 212 1.86 -6.98 -21.35
C SER A 212 1.13 -6.50 -20.10
N TYR A 213 0.43 -5.38 -20.18
CA TYR A 213 -0.40 -4.85 -19.08
C TYR A 213 -1.44 -5.86 -18.62
N ARG A 214 -2.23 -6.40 -19.55
CA ARG A 214 -3.28 -7.37 -19.24
C ARG A 214 -2.73 -8.64 -18.59
N ILE A 215 -1.64 -9.21 -19.13
CA ILE A 215 -1.01 -10.42 -18.59
C ILE A 215 -0.45 -10.15 -17.18
N ALA A 216 0.26 -9.04 -17.01
CA ALA A 216 0.84 -8.68 -15.73
C ALA A 216 -0.22 -8.41 -14.65
N LEU A 217 -1.34 -7.75 -14.99
CA LEU A 217 -2.48 -7.55 -14.09
C LEU A 217 -3.10 -8.86 -13.62
N ILE A 218 -3.26 -9.86 -14.52
CA ILE A 218 -3.77 -11.19 -14.13
C ILE A 218 -2.83 -11.78 -13.06
N ARG A 219 -1.52 -11.72 -13.28
CA ARG A 219 -0.53 -12.22 -12.31
C ARG A 219 -0.54 -11.46 -10.99
N CYS A 220 -0.73 -10.15 -11.02
CA CYS A 220 -0.87 -9.35 -9.81
C CYS A 220 -2.13 -9.76 -9.01
N ARG A 221 -3.26 -9.97 -9.68
CA ARG A 221 -4.50 -10.44 -9.05
C ARG A 221 -4.32 -11.82 -8.43
N GLU A 222 -3.74 -12.76 -9.17
CA GLU A 222 -3.44 -14.12 -8.67
C GLU A 222 -2.55 -14.06 -7.40
N ALA A 223 -1.50 -13.22 -7.40
CA ALA A 223 -0.62 -13.04 -6.26
C ALA A 223 -1.34 -12.41 -5.07
N LEU A 224 -2.19 -11.41 -5.30
CA LEU A 224 -2.99 -10.77 -4.25
C LEU A 224 -4.01 -11.75 -3.66
N ASP A 225 -4.71 -12.51 -4.49
CA ASP A 225 -5.67 -13.53 -4.04
C ASP A 225 -4.97 -14.63 -3.22
N ALA A 226 -3.76 -15.05 -3.62
CA ALA A 226 -2.97 -16.01 -2.88
C ALA A 226 -2.53 -15.47 -1.51
N LEU A 227 -2.18 -14.19 -1.44
CA LEU A 227 -1.85 -13.49 -0.19
C LEU A 227 -3.09 -13.39 0.71
N LEU A 228 -4.22 -12.92 0.17
CA LEU A 228 -5.48 -12.76 0.89
C LEU A 228 -6.05 -14.07 1.41
N ARG A 229 -5.84 -15.20 0.71
CA ARG A 229 -6.25 -16.53 1.20
C ARG A 229 -5.51 -16.95 2.46
N ARG A 230 -4.32 -16.40 2.71
CA ARG A 230 -3.51 -16.66 3.92
C ARG A 230 -3.72 -15.63 5.02
N ASP A 231 -4.32 -14.50 4.67
CA ASP A 231 -4.75 -13.51 5.67
C ASP A 231 -5.83 -14.09 6.59
N ASP A 232 -5.95 -13.50 7.76
CA ASP A 232 -7.08 -13.79 8.62
C ASP A 232 -8.41 -13.33 7.98
N MET A 233 -9.52 -13.89 8.47
CA MET A 233 -10.84 -13.62 7.89
C MET A 233 -11.20 -12.13 7.95
N SER A 234 -10.81 -11.42 9.00
CA SER A 234 -11.12 -10.00 9.16
C SER A 234 -10.40 -9.14 8.10
N THR A 235 -9.15 -9.43 7.80
CA THR A 235 -8.37 -8.75 6.77
C THR A 235 -8.93 -9.02 5.37
N ARG A 236 -9.31 -10.27 5.07
CA ARG A 236 -9.97 -10.62 3.80
C ARG A 236 -11.28 -9.86 3.60
N VAL A 237 -12.11 -9.78 4.65
CA VAL A 237 -13.37 -9.04 4.62
C VAL A 237 -13.11 -7.54 4.43
N ARG A 238 -12.15 -6.94 5.16
CA ARG A 238 -11.80 -5.51 5.00
C ARG A 238 -11.38 -5.18 3.58
N HIS A 239 -10.54 -6.02 2.98
CA HIS A 239 -10.09 -5.81 1.61
C HIS A 239 -11.25 -5.80 0.60
N LEU A 240 -12.17 -6.77 0.71
CA LEU A 240 -13.34 -6.82 -0.16
C LEU A 240 -14.29 -5.64 0.06
N LEU A 241 -14.47 -5.21 1.32
CA LEU A 241 -15.23 -4.02 1.65
C LEU A 241 -14.59 -2.75 1.08
N ALA A 242 -13.28 -2.58 1.24
CA ALA A 242 -12.55 -1.43 0.68
C ALA A 242 -12.72 -1.34 -0.83
N SER A 243 -12.49 -2.45 -1.55
CA SER A 243 -12.71 -2.51 -3.00
C SER A 243 -14.15 -2.18 -3.42
N HIS A 244 -15.15 -2.60 -2.65
CA HIS A 244 -16.55 -2.28 -2.87
C HIS A 244 -16.82 -0.77 -2.71
N TYR A 245 -16.29 -0.16 -1.65
CA TYR A 245 -16.49 1.27 -1.36
C TYR A 245 -15.63 2.21 -2.22
N ASP A 246 -14.49 1.76 -2.73
CA ASP A 246 -13.68 2.54 -3.67
C ASP A 246 -14.39 2.76 -5.02
N GLN A 247 -15.21 1.79 -5.46
CA GLN A 247 -16.07 1.95 -6.64
C GLN A 247 -17.13 3.08 -6.46
N ILE A 248 -17.58 3.34 -5.24
CA ILE A 248 -18.48 4.47 -4.91
C ILE A 248 -17.75 5.80 -5.14
N SER A 249 -16.53 5.89 -4.65
CA SER A 249 -15.71 7.11 -4.76
C SER A 249 -15.34 7.44 -6.20
N ALA A 250 -15.27 6.46 -7.09
CA ALA A 250 -15.02 6.62 -8.53
C ALA A 250 -16.21 7.11 -9.34
N GLY A 251 -17.39 7.38 -8.72
CA GLY A 251 -18.58 7.89 -9.40
C GLY A 251 -19.52 6.80 -9.89
N GLY A 252 -19.40 5.59 -9.41
CA GLY A 252 -20.33 4.48 -9.66
C GLY A 252 -21.69 4.67 -8.98
N LEU A 253 -22.73 4.06 -9.57
CA LEU A 253 -24.12 4.08 -9.12
C LEU A 253 -24.26 3.64 -7.66
N THR A 254 -25.35 4.08 -7.00
CA THR A 254 -25.78 3.71 -5.64
C THR A 254 -25.58 2.22 -5.38
N LEU A 255 -24.58 1.87 -4.57
CA LEU A 255 -24.28 0.49 -4.28
C LEU A 255 -25.18 -0.02 -3.14
N THR A 256 -25.73 -1.19 -3.31
CA THR A 256 -26.39 -1.91 -2.21
C THR A 256 -25.35 -2.24 -1.14
N LEU A 257 -25.70 -2.02 0.14
CA LEU A 257 -24.83 -2.40 1.26
C LEU A 257 -24.42 -3.88 1.13
N PRO A 258 -23.12 -4.19 1.32
CA PRO A 258 -22.65 -5.57 1.25
C PRO A 258 -23.41 -6.43 2.27
N ARG A 259 -24.01 -7.53 1.81
CA ARG A 259 -24.69 -8.46 2.70
C ARG A 259 -23.70 -9.54 3.17
N GLN A 260 -23.88 -9.97 4.40
CA GLN A 260 -23.01 -10.99 5.00
C GLN A 260 -23.05 -12.32 4.24
N GLU A 261 -24.19 -12.66 3.65
CA GLU A 261 -24.36 -13.85 2.81
C GLU A 261 -23.53 -13.78 1.53
N ASP A 262 -23.55 -12.63 0.86
CA ASP A 262 -22.81 -12.43 -0.39
C ASP A 262 -21.30 -12.38 -0.12
N MET A 263 -20.88 -11.76 0.98
CA MET A 263 -19.51 -11.80 1.45
C MET A 263 -19.04 -13.23 1.74
N ALA A 264 -19.85 -14.03 2.41
CA ALA A 264 -19.53 -15.42 2.70
C ALA A 264 -19.37 -16.25 1.40
N LYS A 265 -20.25 -16.03 0.40
CA LYS A 265 -20.14 -16.67 -0.93
C LYS A 265 -18.84 -16.27 -1.63
N THR A 266 -18.53 -14.97 -1.67
CA THR A 266 -17.29 -14.46 -2.29
C THR A 266 -16.04 -15.06 -1.63
N LEU A 267 -16.09 -15.26 -0.31
CA LEU A 267 -14.99 -15.87 0.46
C LEU A 267 -14.99 -17.40 0.43
N CYS A 268 -15.94 -18.03 -0.30
CA CYS A 268 -16.12 -19.48 -0.38
C CYS A 268 -16.24 -20.17 0.98
N VAL A 269 -16.97 -19.53 1.93
CA VAL A 269 -17.26 -20.07 3.27
C VAL A 269 -18.76 -19.99 3.58
N SER A 270 -19.22 -20.80 4.54
CA SER A 270 -20.60 -20.65 5.05
C SER A 270 -20.71 -19.36 5.89
N LYS A 271 -21.92 -18.77 5.94
CA LYS A 271 -22.21 -17.62 6.84
C LYS A 271 -21.82 -17.92 8.29
N ARG A 272 -22.07 -19.15 8.78
CA ARG A 272 -21.70 -19.60 10.13
C ARG A 272 -20.18 -19.59 10.33
N THR A 273 -19.43 -20.04 9.34
CA THR A 273 -17.96 -20.05 9.36
C THR A 273 -17.41 -18.62 9.40
N LEU A 274 -17.96 -17.72 8.57
CA LEU A 274 -17.57 -16.31 8.55
C LEU A 274 -17.79 -15.66 9.92
N ILE A 275 -19.00 -15.84 10.52
CA ILE A 275 -19.31 -15.28 11.86
C ILE A 275 -18.34 -15.81 12.90
N ARG A 276 -18.11 -17.12 12.95
CA ARG A 276 -17.24 -17.77 13.94
C ARG A 276 -15.78 -17.27 13.81
N GLN A 277 -15.27 -17.18 12.60
CA GLN A 277 -13.89 -16.73 12.37
C GLN A 277 -13.70 -15.26 12.68
N LEU A 278 -14.65 -14.38 12.33
CA LEU A 278 -14.59 -12.97 12.72
C LEU A 278 -14.67 -12.80 14.24
N ALA A 279 -15.55 -13.55 14.91
CA ALA A 279 -15.69 -13.51 16.37
C ALA A 279 -14.39 -14.00 17.07
N SER A 280 -13.72 -15.04 16.57
CA SER A 280 -12.44 -15.48 17.11
C SER A 280 -11.31 -14.47 16.93
N GLN A 281 -11.47 -13.50 16.03
CA GLN A 281 -10.56 -12.38 15.76
C GLN A 281 -11.00 -11.09 16.47
N GLY A 282 -11.96 -11.18 17.39
CA GLY A 282 -12.44 -10.05 18.19
C GLY A 282 -13.27 -9.02 17.43
N THR A 283 -13.84 -9.38 16.25
CA THR A 283 -14.62 -8.47 15.41
C THR A 283 -15.91 -9.11 14.89
N SER A 284 -16.70 -8.34 14.16
CA SER A 284 -17.91 -8.82 13.46
C SER A 284 -18.02 -8.19 12.09
N PHE A 285 -18.75 -8.82 11.18
CA PHE A 285 -19.01 -8.26 9.84
C PHE A 285 -19.65 -6.85 9.93
N ARG A 286 -20.57 -6.64 10.86
CA ARG A 286 -21.20 -5.33 11.09
C ARG A 286 -20.20 -4.27 11.52
N GLN A 287 -19.24 -4.64 12.39
CA GLN A 287 -18.18 -3.72 12.81
C GLN A 287 -17.30 -3.34 11.64
N LEU A 288 -16.86 -4.31 10.83
CA LEU A 288 -16.02 -4.07 9.67
C LEU A 288 -16.70 -3.18 8.60
N VAL A 289 -18.00 -3.38 8.35
CA VAL A 289 -18.79 -2.50 7.47
C VAL A 289 -18.87 -1.09 8.05
N SER A 290 -19.14 -0.95 9.35
CA SER A 290 -19.21 0.36 10.02
C SER A 290 -17.87 1.11 9.96
N ASP A 291 -16.76 0.42 10.19
CA ASP A 291 -15.41 1.00 10.09
C ASP A 291 -15.13 1.48 8.66
N GLN A 292 -15.45 0.68 7.65
CA GLN A 292 -15.25 1.03 6.25
C GLN A 292 -16.16 2.20 5.82
N GLN A 293 -17.41 2.23 6.28
CA GLN A 293 -18.32 3.36 6.04
C GLN A 293 -17.78 4.65 6.64
N ARG A 294 -17.26 4.61 7.88
CA ARG A 294 -16.61 5.76 8.53
C ARG A 294 -15.42 6.26 7.68
N ASP A 295 -14.52 5.36 7.30
CA ASP A 295 -13.30 5.72 6.58
C ASP A 295 -13.63 6.30 5.19
N THR A 296 -14.62 5.74 4.50
CA THR A 296 -15.10 6.26 3.22
C THR A 296 -15.82 7.61 3.41
N ALA A 297 -16.63 7.77 4.46
CA ALA A 297 -17.28 9.05 4.78
C ALA A 297 -16.24 10.14 5.02
N CYS A 298 -15.18 9.86 5.80
CA CYS A 298 -14.10 10.80 6.05
C CYS A 298 -13.43 11.24 4.75
N LYS A 299 -13.13 10.29 3.84
CA LYS A 299 -12.56 10.58 2.52
C LYS A 299 -13.49 11.47 1.68
N LEU A 300 -14.80 11.14 1.59
CA LEU A 300 -15.76 11.91 0.79
C LEU A 300 -16.05 13.30 1.36
N LEU A 301 -15.98 13.46 2.68
CA LEU A 301 -16.18 14.76 3.34
C LEU A 301 -15.03 15.73 3.09
N THR A 302 -13.79 15.24 2.91
CA THR A 302 -12.63 16.06 2.54
C THR A 302 -12.61 16.42 1.06
N GLN A 303 -13.32 15.68 0.23
CA GLN A 303 -13.52 16.01 -1.17
C GLN A 303 -14.72 16.94 -1.28
N ALA A 304 -14.55 18.19 -1.66
CA ALA A 304 -15.64 19.19 -1.80
C ALA A 304 -16.71 18.82 -2.87
N ARG A 305 -16.62 17.61 -3.46
CA ARG A 305 -17.44 17.14 -4.58
C ARG A 305 -18.88 16.76 -4.17
N TYR A 306 -19.10 16.29 -2.94
CA TYR A 306 -20.41 15.77 -2.50
C TYR A 306 -20.94 16.54 -1.30
N SER A 307 -22.26 16.80 -1.28
CA SER A 307 -22.97 17.28 -0.09
C SER A 307 -23.05 16.19 1.00
N VAL A 308 -23.29 16.59 2.23
CA VAL A 308 -23.48 15.64 3.35
C VAL A 308 -24.62 14.65 3.07
N SER A 309 -25.69 15.13 2.41
CA SER A 309 -26.83 14.29 2.06
C SER A 309 -26.47 13.24 1.02
N GLU A 310 -25.75 13.64 -0.04
CA GLU A 310 -25.29 12.73 -1.09
C GLU A 310 -24.33 11.65 -0.52
N ILE A 311 -23.41 12.04 0.38
CA ILE A 311 -22.52 11.09 1.05
C ILE A 311 -23.34 10.07 1.85
N GLY A 312 -24.37 10.52 2.59
CA GLY A 312 -25.27 9.62 3.32
C GLY A 312 -25.93 8.60 2.39
N THR A 313 -26.48 9.05 1.27
CA THR A 313 -27.10 8.19 0.23
C THR A 313 -26.09 7.20 -0.36
N LEU A 314 -24.92 7.67 -0.76
CA LEU A 314 -23.83 6.85 -1.33
C LEU A 314 -23.38 5.74 -0.35
N LEU A 315 -23.38 6.02 0.93
CA LEU A 315 -23.00 5.05 1.98
C LEU A 315 -24.17 4.17 2.44
N GLY A 316 -25.34 4.28 1.81
CA GLY A 316 -26.51 3.44 2.06
C GLY A 316 -27.34 3.85 3.28
N TYR A 317 -27.25 5.08 3.75
CA TYR A 317 -28.13 5.62 4.78
C TYR A 317 -29.44 6.14 4.16
N GLY A 318 -30.57 5.90 4.81
CA GLY A 318 -31.87 6.30 4.30
C GLY A 318 -32.11 7.81 4.24
N ASP A 319 -31.40 8.57 5.07
CA ASP A 319 -31.45 10.04 5.08
C ASP A 319 -30.20 10.66 5.72
N ALA A 320 -29.98 11.95 5.51
CA ALA A 320 -28.84 12.71 6.02
C ALA A 320 -28.81 12.76 7.57
N ALA A 321 -29.97 12.71 8.25
CA ALA A 321 -30.02 12.73 9.73
C ALA A 321 -29.53 11.40 10.31
N ASN A 322 -29.91 10.27 9.70
CA ASN A 322 -29.41 8.94 10.06
C ASN A 322 -27.89 8.84 9.85
N PHE A 323 -27.39 9.32 8.72
CA PHE A 323 -25.96 9.41 8.45
C PHE A 323 -25.26 10.30 9.50
N GLY A 324 -25.78 11.50 9.75
CA GLY A 324 -25.21 12.44 10.72
C GLY A 324 -25.07 11.85 12.11
N ARG A 325 -26.12 11.16 12.62
CA ARG A 325 -26.08 10.47 13.92
C ARG A 325 -25.05 9.32 13.94
N ALA A 326 -25.03 8.52 12.89
CA ALA A 326 -24.09 7.40 12.79
C ALA A 326 -22.64 7.91 12.73
N PHE A 327 -22.36 8.91 11.90
CA PHE A 327 -21.04 9.51 11.75
C PHE A 327 -20.56 10.16 13.05
N SER A 328 -21.43 10.93 13.73
CA SER A 328 -21.08 11.56 15.01
C SER A 328 -20.76 10.55 16.10
N ARG A 329 -21.49 9.42 16.14
CA ARG A 329 -21.20 8.32 17.06
C ARG A 329 -19.86 7.66 16.78
N MET A 330 -19.43 7.56 15.50
CA MET A 330 -18.19 6.90 15.10
C MET A 330 -16.95 7.82 15.23
N THR A 331 -17.14 9.14 15.08
CA THR A 331 -16.01 10.10 14.97
C THR A 331 -15.98 11.14 16.10
N GLY A 332 -17.04 11.22 16.91
CA GLY A 332 -17.18 12.24 17.94
C GLY A 332 -17.59 13.63 17.42
N MET A 333 -17.73 13.83 16.10
CA MET A 333 -18.04 15.11 15.45
C MET A 333 -19.14 14.96 14.41
N SER A 334 -19.92 16.02 14.16
CA SER A 334 -20.87 16.01 13.05
C SER A 334 -20.13 16.07 11.69
N PRO A 335 -20.72 15.55 10.59
CA PRO A 335 -20.13 15.62 9.25
C PRO A 335 -19.73 17.04 8.84
N GLY A 336 -20.56 18.05 9.16
CA GLY A 336 -20.27 19.46 8.87
C GLY A 336 -19.12 20.03 9.71
N GLN A 337 -18.97 19.60 10.97
CA GLN A 337 -17.81 19.99 11.80
C GLN A 337 -16.54 19.33 11.30
N TYR A 338 -16.63 18.05 10.89
CA TYR A 338 -15.49 17.31 10.35
C TYR A 338 -14.97 17.98 9.07
N ARG A 339 -15.85 18.35 8.13
CA ARG A 339 -15.49 19.05 6.88
C ARG A 339 -14.76 20.36 7.17
N ARG A 340 -15.33 21.25 8.02
CA ARG A 340 -14.70 22.54 8.37
C ARG A 340 -13.37 22.46 9.09
N LYS A 341 -13.05 21.32 9.69
CA LYS A 341 -11.75 21.12 10.37
C LYS A 341 -10.65 20.70 9.39
N GLN A 342 -11.04 20.25 8.22
CA GLN A 342 -10.11 19.81 7.17
C GLN A 342 -9.85 20.91 6.12
N ASP A 343 -10.77 21.91 6.05
CA ASP A 343 -10.57 23.17 5.32
C ASP A 343 -9.62 24.09 6.14
#